data_1d228ea8e08d25a6b7879b1f3ace5d7d
#
_entry.id   1d228ea8e08d25a6b7879b1f3ace5d7d
#
_cell.length_a   1.000
_cell.length_b   1.000
_cell.length_c   1.000
_cell.angle_alpha   90.00
_cell.angle_beta   90.00
_cell.angle_gamma   90.00
#
_symmetry.space_group_name_H-M   'P 1'
#
loop_
_entity.id
_entity.type
_entity.pdbx_description
1 polymer ?
#
loop_
_entity_poly.entity_id
_entity_poly.type
_entity_poly.pdbx_seq_one_letter_code
_entity_poly.pdbx_strand_id
1 'polypeptide(L)'
;MVAVLADEALYEFTGGEPPTLEQLQNRYAAQVVGGSADGAEWWLNWMVTRRDSGASVGFVQATVRAGTNGSVADDSVADLAWVISGPHQGQGLASEATGAMMLWLRSHGVTRFTAFIHPDHGASQAVARHQDFYPTDQVHDGEIRWESGQPASQ
;
A
#
# COMPACT_ATOMS: atom_id res chain seq x y z
N MET A 1 17.36 1.44 -0.58
CA MET A 1 16.11 1.24 0.17
C MET A 1 16.25 1.50 1.66
N VAL A 2 17.33 1.07 2.33
CA VAL A 2 17.55 1.35 3.77
C VAL A 2 17.45 2.86 4.08
N ALA A 3 18.09 3.71 3.28
CA ALA A 3 18.06 5.17 3.46
C ALA A 3 16.64 5.75 3.33
N VAL A 4 15.80 5.19 2.47
CA VAL A 4 14.41 5.61 2.30
C VAL A 4 13.58 5.24 3.53
N LEU A 5 13.73 4.01 4.01
CA LEU A 5 12.97 3.50 5.15
C LEU A 5 13.52 3.97 6.50
N ALA A 6 14.72 4.55 6.53
CA ALA A 6 15.29 5.15 7.74
C ALA A 6 14.78 6.59 8.01
N ASP A 7 13.98 7.16 7.11
CA ASP A 7 13.37 8.48 7.33
C ASP A 7 12.32 8.38 8.45
N GLU A 8 12.62 9.00 9.59
CA GLU A 8 11.76 8.96 10.77
C GLU A 8 10.37 9.55 10.51
N ALA A 9 10.25 10.51 9.60
CA ALA A 9 8.98 11.12 9.25
C ALA A 9 7.97 10.10 8.69
N LEU A 10 8.41 8.99 8.10
CA LEU A 10 7.54 7.94 7.59
C LEU A 10 6.78 7.21 8.72
N TYR A 11 7.31 7.23 9.93
CA TYR A 11 6.76 6.51 11.09
C TYR A 11 5.96 7.39 12.04
N GLU A 12 5.85 8.70 11.76
CA GLU A 12 5.08 9.64 12.58
C GLU A 12 3.62 9.21 12.71
N PHE A 13 3.03 8.70 11.63
CA PHE A 13 1.61 8.29 11.58
C PHE A 13 1.40 6.78 11.62
N THR A 14 2.41 5.98 11.31
CA THR A 14 2.29 4.51 11.28
C THR A 14 2.78 3.85 12.57
N GLY A 15 3.48 4.61 13.40
CA GLY A 15 4.11 4.09 14.63
C GLY A 15 5.37 3.26 14.36
N GLY A 16 6.07 2.93 15.41
CA GLY A 16 7.31 2.16 15.34
C GLY A 16 8.55 3.00 15.09
N GLU A 17 9.65 2.33 14.90
CA GLU A 17 10.97 2.91 14.63
C GLU A 17 11.47 2.50 13.25
N PRO A 18 12.41 3.29 12.67
CA PRO A 18 13.03 2.87 11.42
C PRO A 18 13.65 1.47 11.55
N PRO A 19 13.44 0.58 10.57
CA PRO A 19 13.94 -0.78 10.65
C PRO A 19 15.48 -0.82 10.56
N THR A 20 16.08 -1.75 11.26
CA THR A 20 17.50 -2.08 11.09
C THR A 20 17.73 -2.78 9.76
N LEU A 21 19.00 -2.87 9.33
CA LEU A 21 19.37 -3.62 8.12
C LEU A 21 18.92 -5.09 8.22
N GLU A 22 19.10 -5.72 9.37
CA GLU A 22 18.68 -7.10 9.61
C GLU A 22 17.16 -7.26 9.48
N GLN A 23 16.40 -6.36 10.06
CA GLN A 23 14.93 -6.35 9.95
C GLN A 23 14.47 -6.20 8.50
N LEU A 24 15.13 -5.33 7.72
CA LEU A 24 14.84 -5.17 6.30
C LEU A 24 15.17 -6.42 5.49
N GLN A 25 16.31 -7.06 5.76
CA GLN A 25 16.72 -8.30 5.11
C GLN A 25 15.70 -9.40 5.38
N ASN A 26 15.24 -9.55 6.63
CA ASN A 26 14.21 -10.52 6.99
C ASN A 26 12.87 -10.21 6.33
N ARG A 27 12.50 -8.93 6.25
CA ARG A 27 11.28 -8.49 5.55
C ARG A 27 11.35 -8.82 4.06
N TYR A 28 12.47 -8.51 3.40
CA TYR A 28 12.65 -8.82 1.99
C TYR A 28 12.67 -10.33 1.72
N ALA A 29 13.27 -11.12 2.60
CA ALA A 29 13.22 -12.58 2.49
C ALA A 29 11.78 -13.09 2.54
N ALA A 30 10.93 -12.55 3.43
CA ALA A 30 9.52 -12.89 3.49
C ALA A 30 8.75 -12.42 2.24
N GLN A 31 9.05 -11.23 1.73
CA GLN A 31 8.42 -10.68 0.51
C GLN A 31 8.76 -11.49 -0.75
N VAL A 32 9.96 -12.03 -0.83
CA VAL A 32 10.38 -12.88 -1.97
C VAL A 32 9.55 -14.16 -2.05
N VAL A 33 9.04 -14.68 -0.93
CA VAL A 33 8.12 -15.83 -0.92
C VAL A 33 6.83 -15.49 -1.69
N GLY A 34 6.38 -14.24 -1.66
CA GLY A 34 5.29 -13.75 -2.49
C GLY A 34 3.88 -14.10 -2.03
N GLY A 35 3.72 -14.90 -0.99
CA GLY A 35 2.42 -15.28 -0.47
C GLY A 35 2.48 -16.14 0.78
N SER A 36 1.33 -16.37 1.40
CA SER A 36 1.17 -17.22 2.56
C SER A 36 1.33 -18.71 2.19
N ALA A 37 1.70 -19.54 3.18
CA ALA A 37 1.91 -20.97 2.97
C ALA A 37 0.65 -21.72 2.51
N ASP A 38 -0.53 -21.24 2.89
CA ASP A 38 -1.83 -21.82 2.52
C ASP A 38 -2.37 -21.31 1.18
N GLY A 39 -1.66 -20.38 0.52
CA GLY A 39 -2.09 -19.78 -0.75
C GLY A 39 -3.26 -18.81 -0.64
N ALA A 40 -3.66 -18.40 0.57
CA ALA A 40 -4.78 -17.50 0.80
C ALA A 40 -4.44 -16.02 0.58
N GLU A 41 -3.17 -15.68 0.67
CA GLU A 41 -2.67 -14.32 0.49
C GLU A 41 -1.49 -14.27 -0.48
N TRP A 42 -1.44 -13.18 -1.27
CA TRP A 42 -0.28 -12.82 -2.09
C TRP A 42 0.27 -11.50 -1.61
N TRP A 43 1.60 -11.42 -1.45
CA TRP A 43 2.32 -10.23 -1.00
C TRP A 43 3.11 -9.66 -2.15
N LEU A 44 2.64 -8.52 -2.68
CA LEU A 44 3.19 -7.91 -3.88
C LEU A 44 3.82 -6.56 -3.52
N ASN A 45 4.99 -6.32 -4.03
CA ASN A 45 5.76 -5.11 -3.74
C ASN A 45 6.39 -4.57 -5.01
N TRP A 46 6.32 -3.25 -5.18
CA TRP A 46 6.94 -2.55 -6.30
C TRP A 46 7.78 -1.39 -5.79
N MET A 47 8.98 -1.28 -6.29
CA MET A 47 9.85 -0.15 -6.05
C MET A 47 9.39 1.04 -6.89
N VAL A 48 9.28 2.21 -6.29
CA VAL A 48 9.02 3.46 -7.00
C VAL A 48 10.35 4.12 -7.35
N THR A 49 10.60 4.26 -8.63
CA THR A 49 11.86 4.82 -9.15
C THR A 49 11.56 6.03 -10.03
N ARG A 50 12.28 7.12 -9.82
CA ARG A 50 12.17 8.31 -10.70
C ARG A 50 12.77 8.01 -12.07
N ARG A 51 12.07 8.40 -13.12
CA ARG A 51 12.54 8.20 -14.50
C ARG A 51 13.69 9.16 -14.86
N ASP A 52 13.67 10.36 -14.29
CA ASP A 52 14.67 11.41 -14.59
C ASP A 52 16.05 11.10 -14.00
N SER A 53 16.12 10.50 -12.83
CA SER A 53 17.37 10.25 -12.09
C SER A 53 17.67 8.77 -11.86
N GLY A 54 16.71 7.87 -12.05
CA GLY A 54 16.84 6.46 -11.68
C GLY A 54 16.85 6.21 -10.18
N ALA A 55 16.60 7.24 -9.35
CA ALA A 55 16.62 7.09 -7.90
C ALA A 55 15.39 6.35 -7.39
N SER A 56 15.59 5.39 -6.49
CA SER A 56 14.52 4.74 -5.75
C SER A 56 14.03 5.68 -4.65
N VAL A 57 12.74 6.02 -4.68
CA VAL A 57 12.16 7.06 -3.82
C VAL A 57 11.09 6.54 -2.88
N GLY A 58 10.75 5.27 -2.98
CA GLY A 58 9.74 4.65 -2.15
C GLY A 58 9.29 3.30 -2.67
N PHE A 59 8.14 2.86 -2.18
CA PHE A 59 7.53 1.61 -2.63
C PHE A 59 6.01 1.68 -2.53
N VAL A 60 5.34 0.82 -3.27
CA VAL A 60 3.93 0.52 -3.10
C VAL A 60 3.78 -0.99 -2.93
N GLN A 61 2.81 -1.40 -2.13
CA GLN A 61 2.59 -2.81 -1.85
C GLN A 61 1.11 -3.13 -1.81
N ALA A 62 0.79 -4.39 -2.12
CA ALA A 62 -0.55 -4.93 -2.01
C ALA A 62 -0.49 -6.29 -1.31
N THR A 63 -1.36 -6.47 -0.33
CA THR A 63 -1.68 -7.78 0.23
C THR A 63 -3.01 -8.22 -0.34
N VAL A 64 -2.99 -9.17 -1.25
CA VAL A 64 -4.19 -9.67 -1.93
C VAL A 64 -4.69 -10.91 -1.21
N ARG A 65 -5.94 -10.85 -0.74
CA ARG A 65 -6.63 -12.00 -0.14
C ARG A 65 -7.61 -12.58 -1.15
N ALA A 66 -7.55 -13.89 -1.35
CA ALA A 66 -8.52 -14.62 -2.18
C ALA A 66 -9.94 -14.45 -1.62
N GLY A 67 -10.90 -14.43 -2.52
CA GLY A 67 -12.30 -14.57 -2.15
C GLY A 67 -12.62 -15.94 -1.57
N THR A 68 -13.88 -16.16 -1.18
CA THR A 68 -14.35 -17.36 -0.51
C THR A 68 -14.08 -18.66 -1.26
N ASN A 69 -13.87 -18.57 -2.57
CA ASN A 69 -13.61 -19.73 -3.45
C ASN A 69 -12.11 -19.99 -3.71
N GLY A 70 -11.22 -19.28 -3.02
CA GLY A 70 -9.77 -19.41 -3.22
C GLY A 70 -9.26 -18.87 -4.57
N SER A 71 -10.11 -18.19 -5.32
CA SER A 71 -9.75 -17.57 -6.60
C SER A 71 -9.53 -16.07 -6.44
N VAL A 72 -8.52 -15.54 -7.14
CA VAL A 72 -8.31 -14.07 -7.22
C VAL A 72 -9.44 -13.40 -7.98
N ALA A 73 -10.09 -14.09 -8.90
CA ALA A 73 -11.09 -13.50 -9.80
C ALA A 73 -12.42 -13.17 -9.11
N ASP A 74 -12.76 -13.90 -8.05
CA ASP A 74 -14.05 -13.74 -7.38
C ASP A 74 -13.88 -13.21 -5.97
N ASP A 75 -14.36 -11.99 -5.73
CA ASP A 75 -14.45 -11.35 -4.41
C ASP A 75 -13.10 -11.16 -3.68
N SER A 76 -11.99 -11.10 -4.41
CA SER A 76 -10.70 -10.81 -3.82
C SER A 76 -10.59 -9.34 -3.40
N VAL A 77 -9.83 -9.11 -2.32
CA VAL A 77 -9.58 -7.78 -1.77
C VAL A 77 -8.08 -7.56 -1.69
N ALA A 78 -7.62 -6.41 -2.13
CA ALA A 78 -6.23 -5.98 -1.95
C ALA A 78 -6.15 -4.85 -0.93
N ASP A 79 -5.41 -5.07 0.15
CA ASP A 79 -4.97 -4.01 1.06
C ASP A 79 -3.75 -3.33 0.48
N LEU A 80 -3.84 -2.02 0.27
CA LEU A 80 -2.80 -1.23 -0.35
C LEU A 80 -2.04 -0.38 0.67
N ALA A 81 -0.75 -0.24 0.45
CA ALA A 81 0.09 0.70 1.18
C ALA A 81 1.05 1.40 0.21
N TRP A 82 1.41 2.62 0.53
CA TRP A 82 2.34 3.43 -0.24
C TRP A 82 3.24 4.24 0.68
N VAL A 83 4.51 4.33 0.31
CA VAL A 83 5.52 5.09 1.04
C VAL A 83 6.40 5.81 0.03
N ILE A 84 6.48 7.12 0.14
CA ILE A 84 7.43 7.95 -0.60
C ILE A 84 8.30 8.69 0.41
N SER A 85 9.61 8.69 0.20
CA SER A 85 10.54 9.39 1.09
C SER A 85 10.26 10.89 1.13
N GLY A 86 10.52 11.53 2.31
CA GLY A 86 10.17 12.92 2.58
C GLY A 86 10.59 13.90 1.48
N PRO A 87 11.87 13.88 0.99
CA PRO A 87 12.33 14.79 -0.07
C PRO A 87 11.59 14.67 -1.40
N HIS A 88 10.90 13.56 -1.64
CA HIS A 88 10.19 13.28 -2.88
C HIS A 88 8.66 13.36 -2.74
N GLN A 89 8.16 13.70 -1.56
CA GLN A 89 6.72 13.89 -1.32
C GLN A 89 6.22 15.20 -1.98
N GLY A 90 4.90 15.29 -2.17
CA GLY A 90 4.27 16.47 -2.75
C GLY A 90 4.44 16.63 -4.26
N GLN A 91 4.90 15.59 -4.97
CA GLN A 91 5.15 15.59 -6.42
C GLN A 91 4.19 14.68 -7.19
N GLY A 92 3.19 14.12 -6.53
CA GLY A 92 2.22 13.20 -7.15
C GLY A 92 2.74 11.77 -7.36
N LEU A 93 3.93 11.44 -6.86
CA LEU A 93 4.55 10.13 -7.09
C LEU A 93 3.77 9.00 -6.43
N ALA A 94 3.28 9.20 -5.21
CA ALA A 94 2.47 8.20 -4.51
C ALA A 94 1.16 7.93 -5.25
N SER A 95 0.47 8.98 -5.72
CA SER A 95 -0.77 8.84 -6.50
C SER A 95 -0.54 8.12 -7.82
N GLU A 96 0.51 8.48 -8.55
CA GLU A 96 0.86 7.85 -9.83
C GLU A 96 1.20 6.37 -9.64
N ALA A 97 2.06 6.05 -8.66
CA ALA A 97 2.49 4.68 -8.40
C ALA A 97 1.33 3.81 -7.90
N THR A 98 0.49 4.33 -6.99
CA THR A 98 -0.69 3.61 -6.48
C THR A 98 -1.70 3.37 -7.59
N GLY A 99 -1.95 4.35 -8.45
CA GLY A 99 -2.82 4.19 -9.61
C GLY A 99 -2.33 3.11 -10.57
N ALA A 100 -1.04 3.09 -10.86
CA ALA A 100 -0.42 2.06 -11.71
C ALA A 100 -0.54 0.66 -11.10
N MET A 101 -0.29 0.53 -9.80
CA MET A 101 -0.47 -0.72 -9.07
C MET A 101 -1.92 -1.21 -9.15
N MET A 102 -2.90 -0.32 -8.93
CA MET A 102 -4.31 -0.67 -9.00
C MET A 102 -4.73 -1.12 -10.39
N LEU A 103 -4.23 -0.47 -11.46
CA LEU A 103 -4.48 -0.90 -12.84
C LEU A 103 -3.94 -2.31 -13.09
N TRP A 104 -2.74 -2.59 -12.62
CA TRP A 104 -2.14 -3.92 -12.75
C TRP A 104 -2.96 -4.97 -12.00
N LEU A 105 -3.36 -4.69 -10.77
CA LEU A 105 -4.19 -5.59 -9.95
C LEU A 105 -5.56 -5.84 -10.60
N ARG A 106 -6.21 -4.80 -11.14
CA ARG A 106 -7.48 -4.95 -11.88
C ARG A 106 -7.32 -5.84 -13.11
N SER A 107 -6.20 -5.73 -13.82
CA SER A 107 -5.92 -6.60 -14.96
C SER A 107 -5.76 -8.07 -14.60
N HIS A 108 -5.53 -8.35 -13.30
CA HIS A 108 -5.41 -9.69 -12.73
C HIS A 108 -6.65 -10.12 -11.93
N GLY A 109 -7.76 -9.38 -12.07
CA GLY A 109 -9.06 -9.77 -11.52
C GLY A 109 -9.39 -9.19 -10.15
N VAL A 110 -8.51 -8.38 -9.53
CA VAL A 110 -8.81 -7.73 -8.26
C VAL A 110 -9.71 -6.52 -8.51
N THR A 111 -10.85 -6.46 -7.84
CA THR A 111 -11.84 -5.39 -8.04
C THR A 111 -12.11 -4.56 -6.79
N ARG A 112 -11.69 -5.03 -5.62
CA ARG A 112 -11.91 -4.36 -4.34
C ARG A 112 -10.57 -4.01 -3.72
N PHE A 113 -10.45 -2.76 -3.24
CA PHE A 113 -9.23 -2.24 -2.65
C PHE A 113 -9.53 -1.58 -1.34
N THR A 114 -8.64 -1.76 -0.37
CA THR A 114 -8.69 -1.12 0.94
C THR A 114 -7.34 -0.48 1.28
N ALA A 115 -7.35 0.47 2.19
CA ALA A 115 -6.14 1.05 2.77
C ALA A 115 -6.45 1.51 4.19
N PHE A 116 -5.47 1.43 5.08
CA PHE A 116 -5.57 1.94 6.45
C PHE A 116 -4.74 3.20 6.56
N ILE A 117 -5.35 4.30 6.99
CA ILE A 117 -4.74 5.62 7.01
C ILE A 117 -5.00 6.29 8.35
N HIS A 118 -3.93 6.80 8.98
CA HIS A 118 -4.06 7.58 10.21
C HIS A 118 -4.91 8.84 9.96
N PRO A 119 -5.84 9.20 10.86
CA PRO A 119 -6.76 10.32 10.64
C PRO A 119 -6.06 11.68 10.47
N ASP A 120 -4.84 11.82 10.98
CA ASP A 120 -4.05 13.05 10.83
C ASP A 120 -3.09 13.03 9.63
N HIS A 121 -3.02 11.92 8.90
CA HIS A 121 -2.13 11.78 7.74
C HIS A 121 -2.78 12.31 6.46
N GLY A 122 -2.88 13.64 6.35
CA GLY A 122 -3.55 14.31 5.23
C GLY A 122 -3.00 13.97 3.85
N ALA A 123 -1.68 13.78 3.74
CA ALA A 123 -1.04 13.41 2.47
C ALA A 123 -1.52 12.04 1.96
N SER A 124 -1.59 11.03 2.82
CA SER A 124 -2.11 9.70 2.44
C SER A 124 -3.61 9.74 2.14
N GLN A 125 -4.37 10.53 2.88
CA GLN A 125 -5.79 10.75 2.59
C GLN A 125 -5.99 11.37 1.21
N ALA A 126 -5.14 12.31 0.81
CA ALA A 126 -5.19 12.92 -0.52
C ALA A 126 -4.92 11.88 -1.62
N VAL A 127 -3.95 10.99 -1.42
CA VAL A 127 -3.69 9.87 -2.33
C VAL A 127 -4.91 8.97 -2.45
N ALA A 128 -5.51 8.58 -1.32
CA ALA A 128 -6.71 7.74 -1.30
C ALA A 128 -7.88 8.38 -2.04
N ARG A 129 -8.16 9.66 -1.80
CA ARG A 129 -9.21 10.39 -2.53
C ARG A 129 -8.94 10.48 -4.02
N HIS A 130 -7.69 10.66 -4.41
CA HIS A 130 -7.30 10.69 -5.82
C HIS A 130 -7.57 9.36 -6.53
N GLN A 131 -7.56 8.25 -5.78
CA GLN A 131 -7.88 6.91 -6.27
C GLN A 131 -9.37 6.54 -6.07
N ASP A 132 -10.23 7.50 -5.76
CA ASP A 132 -11.66 7.28 -5.50
C ASP A 132 -11.95 6.39 -4.30
N PHE A 133 -11.09 6.45 -3.29
CA PHE A 133 -11.36 5.82 -2.00
C PHE A 133 -12.15 6.76 -1.09
N TYR A 134 -12.94 6.19 -0.20
CA TYR A 134 -13.67 6.91 0.83
C TYR A 134 -13.40 6.29 2.20
N PRO A 135 -13.40 7.12 3.28
CA PRO A 135 -13.21 6.60 4.63
C PRO A 135 -14.47 5.88 5.11
N THR A 136 -14.26 4.80 5.84
CA THR A 136 -15.34 4.08 6.53
C THR A 136 -15.34 4.41 8.03
N ASP A 137 -16.29 3.87 8.77
CA ASP A 137 -16.35 3.97 10.23
C ASP A 137 -15.49 2.94 10.96
N GLN A 138 -14.80 2.08 10.22
CA GLN A 138 -13.94 1.04 10.79
C GLN A 138 -12.57 1.61 11.14
N VAL A 139 -12.15 1.39 12.39
CA VAL A 139 -10.83 1.79 12.90
C VAL A 139 -10.10 0.55 13.39
N HIS A 140 -8.84 0.44 13.00
CA HIS A 140 -7.94 -0.62 13.42
C HIS A 140 -6.57 -0.02 13.78
N ASP A 141 -6.09 -0.27 14.98
CA ASP A 141 -4.84 0.28 15.50
C ASP A 141 -4.69 1.82 15.32
N GLY A 142 -5.81 2.55 15.48
CA GLY A 142 -5.82 4.01 15.32
C GLY A 142 -5.89 4.50 13.88
N GLU A 143 -5.91 3.61 12.91
CA GLU A 143 -6.03 3.95 11.50
C GLU A 143 -7.46 3.70 10.99
N ILE A 144 -7.95 4.61 10.15
CA ILE A 144 -9.26 4.49 9.51
C ILE A 144 -9.11 3.62 8.26
N ARG A 145 -10.02 2.68 8.10
CA ARG A 145 -10.13 1.89 6.88
C ARG A 145 -10.79 2.71 5.78
N TRP A 146 -10.13 2.79 4.64
CA TRP A 146 -10.63 3.39 3.42
C TRP A 146 -10.93 2.29 2.39
N GLU A 147 -11.94 2.47 1.60
CA GLU A 147 -12.35 1.52 0.56
C GLU A 147 -12.52 2.20 -0.79
N SER A 148 -12.22 1.48 -1.87
CA SER A 148 -12.47 1.95 -3.22
C SER A 148 -13.92 1.68 -3.64
N GLY A 149 -14.42 2.52 -4.54
CA GLY A 149 -15.75 2.39 -5.11
C GLY A 149 -16.75 3.38 -4.54
N GLN A 150 -17.99 3.34 -5.02
CA GLN A 150 -19.04 4.20 -4.49
C GLN A 150 -19.47 3.74 -3.10
N PRO A 151 -19.66 4.66 -2.15
CA PRO A 151 -20.30 4.32 -0.90
C PRO A 151 -21.66 3.70 -1.21
N ALA A 152 -21.99 2.65 -0.45
CA ALA A 152 -23.30 2.01 -0.61
C ALA A 152 -24.39 3.07 -0.57
N SER A 153 -25.20 3.13 -1.60
CA SER A 153 -26.34 4.02 -1.64
C SER A 153 -27.27 3.66 -0.49
N GLN A 154 -27.47 4.59 0.40
CA GLN A 154 -28.45 4.44 1.47
C GLN A 154 -29.85 4.64 0.93
#